data_7f615ad68d4476164d797842e268d018
#
_entry.id   7f615ad68d4476164d797842e268d018
#
_cell.length_a   1.000
_cell.length_b   1.000
_cell.length_c   1.000
_cell.angle_alpha   90.00
_cell.angle_beta   90.00
_cell.angle_gamma   90.00
#
_symmetry.space_group_name_H-M   'P 1'
#
loop_
_entity.id
_entity.type
_entity.pdbx_description
1 polymer ?
#
loop_
_entity_poly.entity_id
_entity_poly.type
_entity_poly.pdbx_seq_one_letter_code
_entity_poly.pdbx_strand_id
1 'polypeptide(L)'
;MNKIRFLVFLFIYNYGISQSRTYSLNAGWVFKEVSSTKWMHATVPGTVHTDLIKNNIIPNPFLKDNASKVQWVSKEDWEYKTEFYVPKINLKNKNIELVFEGLDTYAKVYLNNQLILEANNMFRTWRIKVDKIVTTNKNKLHIIFRSAENITDSLSQNSTIKRPSENNRNYVRKAQYQFGWDFAPRLITSGIWRNVKLEIGNISFQTSKITNPNIQLIQEKDSIGESFYFKVNGKPTFIKGANWVPADVFLPRITKNKYRNLLIAAKEAGINMLRVWGGGIYEDDYFYKLCDSLQIMVWQDFMFAGAMYPATKNDLENIKQEVIDNITRLNKFNCIALWCGNNEVDEAWKNWDWQKQFDISKPDSVFLWNEYKKIFQQLLPQLVSEFANCKNYISTSPKNGWGRKESMTSGDSHYWGVWWGLEPIETYTKKVPRFMSEYGMQSLPNIETIKTFAGNNVDTTSVNLKVHQKHPTGFENLANYLIQNKLYPKNFNEYILATQEVQSITLQTAISTHIQSQPTCMGTMFWQFNDCWPAVSWSVIDFYGNKKKAFYTVKKLYNQ
;
A
#
# COMPACT_ATOMS: atom_id res chain seq x y z
N MET A 1 15.47 -76.82 -34.29
CA MET A 1 14.57 -75.71 -33.94
C MET A 1 15.26 -74.83 -32.88
N ASN A 2 15.96 -73.78 -33.33
CA ASN A 2 16.68 -72.86 -32.43
C ASN A 2 15.77 -71.75 -32.02
N LYS A 3 15.52 -71.60 -30.69
CA LYS A 3 14.81 -70.46 -30.09
C LYS A 3 15.79 -69.32 -29.83
N ILE A 4 15.71 -68.26 -30.65
CA ILE A 4 16.42 -66.98 -30.43
C ILE A 4 15.68 -66.24 -29.34
N ARG A 5 16.31 -65.98 -28.18
CA ARG A 5 15.85 -65.09 -27.11
C ARG A 5 16.33 -63.67 -27.41
N PHE A 6 15.41 -62.76 -27.74
CA PHE A 6 15.71 -61.32 -27.79
C PHE A 6 15.76 -60.76 -26.34
N LEU A 7 16.94 -60.32 -25.93
CA LEU A 7 17.10 -59.47 -24.74
C LEU A 7 16.82 -58.03 -25.12
N VAL A 8 15.70 -57.48 -24.62
CA VAL A 8 15.43 -56.06 -24.72
C VAL A 8 16.13 -55.35 -23.57
N PHE A 9 17.17 -54.58 -23.88
CA PHE A 9 17.81 -53.66 -22.93
C PHE A 9 16.94 -52.41 -22.81
N LEU A 10 16.20 -52.26 -21.71
CA LEU A 10 15.56 -51.01 -21.34
C LEU A 10 16.64 -50.06 -20.78
N PHE A 11 17.07 -49.10 -21.59
CA PHE A 11 17.84 -47.95 -21.11
C PHE A 11 16.90 -47.05 -20.31
N ILE A 12 16.95 -47.15 -18.96
CA ILE A 12 16.33 -46.18 -18.08
C ILE A 12 17.22 -44.94 -18.07
N TYR A 13 16.87 -43.94 -18.87
CA TYR A 13 17.43 -42.59 -18.73
C TYR A 13 16.89 -42.00 -17.43
N ASN A 14 17.69 -42.07 -16.37
CA ASN A 14 17.47 -41.25 -15.18
C ASN A 14 17.74 -39.78 -15.55
N TYR A 15 16.70 -39.05 -15.97
CA TYR A 15 16.74 -37.61 -15.95
C TYR A 15 16.72 -37.19 -14.48
N GLY A 16 17.91 -36.92 -13.93
CA GLY A 16 18.05 -36.27 -12.64
C GLY A 16 17.40 -34.91 -12.68
N ILE A 17 16.13 -34.81 -12.28
CA ILE A 17 15.49 -33.53 -12.02
C ILE A 17 16.32 -32.86 -10.92
N SER A 18 17.10 -31.86 -11.28
CA SER A 18 17.81 -31.01 -10.33
C SER A 18 16.77 -30.36 -9.41
N GLN A 19 16.55 -30.95 -8.23
CA GLN A 19 15.63 -30.40 -7.25
C GLN A 19 16.11 -29.00 -6.85
N SER A 20 15.36 -27.97 -7.19
CA SER A 20 15.54 -26.64 -6.65
C SER A 20 15.30 -26.65 -5.14
N ARG A 21 16.13 -25.95 -4.37
CA ARG A 21 16.02 -25.86 -2.91
C ARG A 21 16.04 -24.41 -2.48
N THR A 22 15.14 -24.06 -1.57
CA THR A 22 15.05 -22.71 -0.97
C THR A 22 15.38 -22.81 0.51
N TYR A 23 16.30 -21.99 0.97
CA TYR A 23 16.69 -21.87 2.38
C TYR A 23 16.36 -20.47 2.89
N SER A 24 15.63 -20.40 4.00
CA SER A 24 15.38 -19.12 4.68
C SER A 24 16.64 -18.63 5.38
N LEU A 25 16.96 -17.36 5.19
CA LEU A 25 18.05 -16.66 5.88
C LEU A 25 17.52 -15.60 6.86
N ASN A 26 16.33 -15.78 7.41
CA ASN A 26 15.69 -14.82 8.31
C ASN A 26 16.21 -14.86 9.76
N ALA A 27 17.04 -15.83 10.13
CA ALA A 27 17.52 -16.00 11.50
C ALA A 27 18.94 -15.43 11.74
N GLY A 28 19.26 -15.15 12.99
CA GLY A 28 20.61 -14.81 13.43
C GLY A 28 21.07 -13.38 13.10
N TRP A 29 20.16 -12.47 12.80
CA TRP A 29 20.49 -11.09 12.46
C TRP A 29 20.77 -10.26 13.71
N VAL A 30 21.75 -9.37 13.55
CA VAL A 30 22.03 -8.28 14.48
C VAL A 30 22.12 -6.97 13.70
N PHE A 31 21.81 -5.85 14.38
CA PHE A 31 21.85 -4.52 13.78
C PHE A 31 22.47 -3.50 14.71
N LYS A 32 22.88 -2.38 14.17
CA LYS A 32 23.33 -1.20 14.90
C LYS A 32 23.18 0.08 14.03
N GLU A 33 23.21 1.23 14.66
CA GLU A 33 23.50 2.49 13.99
C GLU A 33 24.94 2.47 13.45
N VAL A 34 25.18 3.00 12.25
CA VAL A 34 26.52 2.97 11.62
C VAL A 34 27.57 3.62 12.51
N SER A 35 27.24 4.73 13.17
CA SER A 35 28.14 5.46 14.11
C SER A 35 28.41 4.72 15.41
N SER A 36 27.57 3.75 15.79
CA SER A 36 27.67 2.99 17.04
C SER A 36 28.61 1.79 16.91
N THR A 37 29.20 1.36 18.02
CA THR A 37 29.97 0.10 18.11
C THR A 37 29.16 -1.07 18.63
N LYS A 38 27.96 -0.81 19.22
CA LYS A 38 27.15 -1.81 19.92
C LYS A 38 26.15 -2.49 18.99
N TRP A 39 26.35 -3.78 18.77
CA TRP A 39 25.41 -4.62 18.04
C TRP A 39 24.25 -5.07 18.95
N MET A 40 23.05 -5.08 18.40
CA MET A 40 21.79 -5.48 19.05
C MET A 40 21.10 -6.57 18.23
N HIS A 41 20.19 -7.32 18.83
CA HIS A 41 19.39 -8.32 18.12
C HIS A 41 18.42 -7.65 17.12
N ALA A 42 18.37 -8.17 15.90
CA ALA A 42 17.42 -7.80 14.87
C ALA A 42 16.43 -8.93 14.56
N THR A 43 15.23 -8.56 14.17
CA THR A 43 14.20 -9.46 13.65
C THR A 43 14.10 -9.28 12.14
N VAL A 44 14.13 -10.38 11.37
CA VAL A 44 13.93 -10.37 9.92
C VAL A 44 12.87 -11.39 9.55
N PRO A 45 11.81 -10.99 8.84
CA PRO A 45 11.45 -9.62 8.44
C PRO A 45 11.23 -8.66 9.62
N GLY A 46 11.72 -7.41 9.47
CA GLY A 46 11.66 -6.41 10.53
C GLY A 46 11.94 -5.00 10.02
N THR A 47 11.85 -4.04 10.93
CA THR A 47 12.28 -2.66 10.70
C THR A 47 13.16 -2.19 11.85
N VAL A 48 14.01 -1.20 11.60
CA VAL A 48 14.84 -0.57 12.65
C VAL A 48 13.99 -0.14 13.84
N HIS A 49 12.85 0.49 13.60
CA HIS A 49 11.95 0.92 14.68
C HIS A 49 11.47 -0.23 15.55
N THR A 50 11.03 -1.34 14.93
CA THR A 50 10.56 -2.51 15.69
C THR A 50 11.67 -3.16 16.51
N ASP A 51 12.89 -3.18 15.96
CA ASP A 51 14.06 -3.72 16.65
C ASP A 51 14.53 -2.81 17.79
N LEU A 52 14.49 -1.49 17.60
CA LEU A 52 14.79 -0.52 18.67
C LEU A 52 13.78 -0.59 19.82
N ILE A 53 12.48 -0.75 19.51
CA ILE A 53 11.44 -0.97 20.52
C ILE A 53 11.72 -2.25 21.31
N LYS A 54 12.01 -3.34 20.61
CA LYS A 54 12.29 -4.66 21.22
C LYS A 54 13.54 -4.66 22.11
N ASN A 55 14.53 -3.85 21.76
CA ASN A 55 15.75 -3.65 22.54
C ASN A 55 15.62 -2.54 23.61
N ASN A 56 14.42 -1.98 23.83
CA ASN A 56 14.12 -0.91 24.79
C ASN A 56 14.94 0.38 24.60
N ILE A 57 15.30 0.71 23.35
CA ILE A 57 16.05 1.93 23.00
C ILE A 57 15.10 3.10 22.74
N ILE A 58 13.95 2.83 22.12
CA ILE A 58 12.92 3.85 21.87
C ILE A 58 11.58 3.43 22.50
N PRO A 59 10.75 4.40 22.90
CA PRO A 59 9.39 4.12 23.34
C PRO A 59 8.53 3.63 22.19
N ASN A 60 7.43 2.92 22.49
CA ASN A 60 6.47 2.54 21.45
C ASN A 60 5.82 3.79 20.83
N PRO A 61 6.02 4.08 19.53
CA PRO A 61 5.49 5.28 18.87
C PRO A 61 3.97 5.36 18.82
N PHE A 62 3.29 4.24 19.05
CA PHE A 62 1.82 4.14 19.00
C PHE A 62 1.15 4.61 20.29
N LEU A 63 1.94 4.99 21.29
CA LEU A 63 1.45 5.43 22.58
C LEU A 63 1.72 6.92 22.79
N LYS A 64 0.71 7.65 23.25
CA LYS A 64 0.82 9.08 23.61
C LYS A 64 1.42 9.90 22.44
N ASP A 65 2.36 10.78 22.75
CA ASP A 65 3.13 11.60 21.81
C ASP A 65 4.47 10.97 21.36
N ASN A 66 4.67 9.68 21.63
CA ASN A 66 5.96 9.03 21.41
C ASN A 66 6.43 9.02 19.96
N ALA A 67 5.51 9.14 18.98
CA ALA A 67 5.89 9.25 17.59
C ALA A 67 6.81 10.45 17.31
N SER A 68 6.64 11.55 18.04
CA SER A 68 7.50 12.74 17.95
C SER A 68 8.92 12.48 18.46
N LYS A 69 9.08 11.60 19.45
CA LYS A 69 10.36 11.31 20.12
C LYS A 69 11.28 10.39 19.33
N VAL A 70 10.77 9.74 18.30
CA VAL A 70 11.52 8.74 17.51
C VAL A 70 11.86 9.21 16.10
N GLN A 71 11.67 10.50 15.80
CA GLN A 71 11.94 11.07 14.46
C GLN A 71 13.43 11.01 14.07
N TRP A 72 14.33 10.93 15.02
CA TRP A 72 15.76 10.80 14.77
C TRP A 72 16.12 9.49 14.06
N VAL A 73 15.34 8.41 14.27
CA VAL A 73 15.62 7.07 13.70
C VAL A 73 15.69 7.08 12.17
N SER A 74 14.88 7.91 11.51
CA SER A 74 14.87 8.02 10.05
C SER A 74 16.04 8.81 9.48
N LYS A 75 16.76 9.57 10.32
CA LYS A 75 17.91 10.39 9.90
C LYS A 75 19.23 9.64 9.99
N GLU A 76 19.27 8.50 10.66
CA GLU A 76 20.47 7.69 10.85
C GLU A 76 20.62 6.63 9.78
N ASP A 77 21.89 6.26 9.50
CA ASP A 77 22.23 5.10 8.67
C ASP A 77 22.36 3.86 9.57
N TRP A 78 21.88 2.72 9.10
CA TRP A 78 21.79 1.48 9.89
C TRP A 78 22.52 0.33 9.22
N GLU A 79 23.17 -0.54 10.01
CA GLU A 79 23.80 -1.76 9.51
C GLU A 79 23.15 -3.01 10.10
N TYR A 80 23.02 -4.03 9.25
CA TYR A 80 22.55 -5.36 9.60
C TYR A 80 23.58 -6.39 9.20
N LYS A 81 23.78 -7.43 10.01
CA LYS A 81 24.61 -8.56 9.62
C LYS A 81 24.09 -9.88 10.14
N THR A 82 24.37 -10.94 9.39
CA THR A 82 24.17 -12.32 9.80
C THR A 82 25.24 -13.23 9.20
N GLU A 83 25.33 -14.43 9.71
CA GLU A 83 26.21 -15.47 9.18
C GLU A 83 25.37 -16.71 8.87
N PHE A 84 25.68 -17.38 7.77
CA PHE A 84 24.97 -18.58 7.37
C PHE A 84 25.91 -19.62 6.75
N TYR A 85 25.45 -20.87 6.78
CA TYR A 85 26.16 -22.01 6.19
C TYR A 85 25.31 -22.55 5.04
N VAL A 86 25.97 -22.85 3.93
CA VAL A 86 25.33 -23.58 2.83
C VAL A 86 25.43 -25.06 3.13
N PRO A 87 24.32 -25.84 3.03
CA PRO A 87 24.39 -27.29 3.22
C PRO A 87 25.45 -27.92 2.34
N LYS A 88 26.10 -29.01 2.82
CA LYS A 88 27.11 -29.77 2.07
C LYS A 88 26.48 -30.40 0.82
N ILE A 89 26.30 -29.59 -0.22
CA ILE A 89 25.89 -29.97 -1.58
C ILE A 89 27.01 -29.59 -2.52
N ASN A 90 27.16 -30.37 -3.58
CA ASN A 90 28.08 -29.97 -4.64
C ASN A 90 27.55 -28.68 -5.28
N LEU A 91 28.18 -27.54 -4.99
CA LEU A 91 27.83 -26.21 -5.54
C LEU A 91 28.29 -26.04 -6.99
N LYS A 92 29.16 -26.96 -7.48
CA LYS A 92 29.72 -26.88 -8.82
C LYS A 92 28.63 -26.97 -9.88
N ASN A 93 28.60 -25.97 -10.78
CA ASN A 93 27.64 -25.86 -11.88
C ASN A 93 26.17 -25.68 -11.42
N LYS A 94 25.89 -25.17 -10.22
CA LYS A 94 24.55 -24.84 -9.78
C LYS A 94 24.31 -23.34 -9.89
N ASN A 95 23.10 -22.97 -10.33
CA ASN A 95 22.62 -21.59 -10.20
C ASN A 95 22.30 -21.35 -8.72
N ILE A 96 22.93 -20.36 -8.11
CA ILE A 96 22.70 -19.99 -6.70
C ILE A 96 22.35 -18.51 -6.67
N GLU A 97 21.17 -18.23 -6.16
CA GLU A 97 20.67 -16.85 -6.04
C GLU A 97 20.42 -16.51 -4.58
N LEU A 98 20.91 -15.35 -4.18
CA LEU A 98 20.49 -14.69 -2.96
C LEU A 98 19.31 -13.77 -3.31
N VAL A 99 18.18 -13.94 -2.60
CA VAL A 99 16.92 -13.27 -2.90
C VAL A 99 16.49 -12.45 -1.72
N PHE A 100 16.30 -11.14 -1.93
CA PHE A 100 15.67 -10.23 -0.98
C PHE A 100 14.31 -9.85 -1.52
N GLU A 101 13.25 -10.26 -0.85
CA GLU A 101 11.87 -9.95 -1.27
C GLU A 101 11.47 -8.49 -0.99
N GLY A 102 12.28 -7.77 -0.17
CA GLY A 102 12.08 -6.35 0.10
C GLY A 102 13.16 -5.78 1.02
N LEU A 103 13.85 -4.75 0.55
CA LEU A 103 14.80 -3.93 1.29
C LEU A 103 14.27 -2.50 1.37
N ASP A 104 14.14 -1.94 2.55
CA ASP A 104 13.57 -0.61 2.79
C ASP A 104 14.65 0.36 3.26
N THR A 105 15.25 1.16 2.37
CA THR A 105 15.04 1.38 0.94
C THR A 105 16.37 1.41 0.21
N TYR A 106 17.26 2.36 0.57
CA TYR A 106 18.59 2.48 0.01
C TYR A 106 19.55 1.56 0.76
N ALA A 107 19.96 0.46 0.14
CA ALA A 107 20.77 -0.55 0.80
C ALA A 107 21.98 -0.97 -0.03
N LYS A 108 23.17 -1.04 0.61
CA LYS A 108 24.36 -1.71 0.07
C LYS A 108 24.49 -3.06 0.71
N VAL A 109 24.53 -4.11 -0.11
CA VAL A 109 24.58 -5.50 0.35
C VAL A 109 25.96 -6.09 0.01
N TYR A 110 26.60 -6.65 1.03
CA TYR A 110 27.91 -7.30 0.91
C TYR A 110 27.79 -8.77 1.29
N LEU A 111 28.30 -9.65 0.45
CA LEU A 111 28.48 -11.07 0.74
C LEU A 111 29.98 -11.38 0.78
N ASN A 112 30.46 -11.92 1.91
CA ASN A 112 31.88 -12.21 2.13
C ASN A 112 32.80 -11.00 1.83
N ASN A 113 32.38 -9.80 2.24
CA ASN A 113 33.01 -8.48 2.04
C ASN A 113 33.00 -7.99 0.58
N GLN A 114 32.36 -8.68 -0.35
CA GLN A 114 32.17 -8.21 -1.73
C GLN A 114 30.81 -7.52 -1.86
N LEU A 115 30.77 -6.29 -2.42
CA LEU A 115 29.53 -5.59 -2.78
C LEU A 115 28.83 -6.38 -3.89
N ILE A 116 27.58 -6.78 -3.65
CA ILE A 116 26.79 -7.59 -4.58
C ILE A 116 25.50 -6.89 -5.05
N LEU A 117 25.04 -5.85 -4.31
CA LEU A 117 23.82 -5.13 -4.65
C LEU A 117 23.86 -3.72 -4.08
N GLU A 118 23.37 -2.75 -4.86
CA GLU A 118 22.91 -1.44 -4.41
C GLU A 118 21.40 -1.33 -4.71
N ALA A 119 20.57 -1.38 -3.65
CA ALA A 119 19.13 -1.28 -3.74
C ALA A 119 18.66 0.17 -3.50
N ASN A 120 17.58 0.58 -4.18
CA ASN A 120 16.98 1.92 -4.07
C ASN A 120 15.45 1.91 -4.20
N ASN A 121 14.81 0.76 -3.96
CA ASN A 121 13.37 0.59 -4.13
C ASN A 121 12.88 -0.51 -3.18
N MET A 122 11.94 -0.16 -2.27
CA MET A 122 11.44 -1.12 -1.28
C MET A 122 10.46 -2.15 -1.85
N PHE A 123 9.89 -1.89 -3.02
CA PHE A 123 8.85 -2.72 -3.63
C PHE A 123 9.39 -3.81 -4.55
N ARG A 124 10.71 -3.81 -4.83
CA ARG A 124 11.36 -4.77 -5.71
C ARG A 124 11.76 -6.05 -4.98
N THR A 125 11.77 -7.16 -5.72
CA THR A 125 12.42 -8.40 -5.34
C THR A 125 13.80 -8.46 -5.99
N TRP A 126 14.84 -8.37 -5.17
CA TRP A 126 16.22 -8.35 -5.62
C TRP A 126 16.77 -9.77 -5.68
N ARG A 127 17.15 -10.23 -6.88
CA ARG A 127 17.75 -11.55 -7.15
C ARG A 127 19.17 -11.39 -7.65
N ILE A 128 20.12 -11.95 -6.91
CA ILE A 128 21.54 -11.80 -7.19
C ILE A 128 22.20 -13.17 -7.33
N LYS A 129 22.85 -13.43 -8.46
CA LYS A 129 23.68 -14.62 -8.65
C LYS A 129 24.91 -14.57 -7.77
N VAL A 130 25.10 -15.57 -6.92
CA VAL A 130 26.18 -15.63 -5.93
C VAL A 130 26.98 -16.93 -6.00
N ASP A 131 26.81 -17.73 -7.05
CA ASP A 131 27.47 -19.03 -7.26
C ASP A 131 29.01 -18.95 -7.18
N LYS A 132 29.61 -17.81 -7.54
CA LYS A 132 31.06 -17.58 -7.49
C LYS A 132 31.57 -17.02 -6.16
N ILE A 133 30.66 -16.59 -5.26
CA ILE A 133 31.00 -15.88 -4.02
C ILE A 133 30.68 -16.72 -2.80
N VAL A 134 29.58 -17.46 -2.84
CA VAL A 134 29.12 -18.30 -1.74
C VAL A 134 30.04 -19.51 -1.59
N THR A 135 30.32 -19.88 -0.33
CA THR A 135 31.14 -21.03 0.00
C THR A 135 30.34 -22.06 0.79
N THR A 136 30.83 -23.32 0.84
CA THR A 136 30.27 -24.38 1.70
C THR A 136 30.58 -24.18 3.18
N ASN A 137 31.48 -23.26 3.48
CA ASN A 137 31.82 -22.84 4.84
C ASN A 137 30.88 -21.70 5.30
N LYS A 138 31.32 -20.99 6.31
CA LYS A 138 30.66 -19.82 6.87
C LYS A 138 30.66 -18.66 5.86
N ASN A 139 29.46 -18.16 5.53
CA ASN A 139 29.28 -16.97 4.73
C ASN A 139 28.83 -15.82 5.62
N LYS A 140 29.30 -14.61 5.34
CA LYS A 140 28.93 -13.39 6.06
C LYS A 140 28.10 -12.51 5.15
N LEU A 141 26.89 -12.15 5.58
CA LEU A 141 26.00 -11.22 4.90
C LEU A 141 25.92 -9.92 5.72
N HIS A 142 26.23 -8.79 5.08
CA HIS A 142 26.27 -7.48 5.70
C HIS A 142 25.50 -6.48 4.82
N ILE A 143 24.60 -5.69 5.41
CA ILE A 143 23.75 -4.73 4.70
C ILE A 143 23.86 -3.39 5.42
N ILE A 144 24.08 -2.32 4.65
CA ILE A 144 24.10 -0.95 5.14
C ILE A 144 22.91 -0.21 4.51
N PHE A 145 21.97 0.21 5.35
CA PHE A 145 20.85 1.06 4.95
C PHE A 145 21.19 2.52 5.15
N ARG A 146 21.10 3.31 4.07
CA ARG A 146 21.23 4.75 4.12
C ARG A 146 19.89 5.38 4.46
N SER A 147 19.92 6.48 5.19
CA SER A 147 18.72 7.26 5.50
C SER A 147 17.98 7.68 4.24
N ALA A 148 16.73 7.21 4.08
CA ALA A 148 15.90 7.61 2.96
C ALA A 148 15.52 9.09 3.06
N GLU A 149 15.34 9.62 4.26
CA GLU A 149 15.06 11.03 4.52
C GLU A 149 16.21 11.92 4.04
N ASN A 150 17.44 11.67 4.50
CA ASN A 150 18.60 12.47 4.13
C ASN A 150 18.88 12.41 2.61
N ILE A 151 18.67 11.25 1.99
CA ILE A 151 18.85 11.10 0.53
C ILE A 151 17.79 11.91 -0.23
N THR A 152 16.51 11.80 0.15
CA THR A 152 15.45 12.54 -0.55
C THR A 152 15.58 14.05 -0.36
N ASP A 153 15.99 14.51 0.81
CA ASP A 153 16.27 15.92 1.07
C ASP A 153 17.44 16.42 0.21
N SER A 154 18.52 15.65 0.12
CA SER A 154 19.66 15.97 -0.75
C SER A 154 19.25 16.01 -2.23
N LEU A 155 18.45 15.05 -2.71
CA LEU A 155 17.95 15.02 -4.09
C LEU A 155 17.07 16.23 -4.39
N SER A 156 16.20 16.60 -3.46
CA SER A 156 15.34 17.80 -3.60
C SER A 156 16.16 19.10 -3.63
N GLN A 157 17.14 19.25 -2.73
CA GLN A 157 17.98 20.43 -2.68
C GLN A 157 18.85 20.60 -3.93
N ASN A 158 19.29 19.50 -4.53
CA ASN A 158 20.10 19.52 -5.76
C ASN A 158 19.25 19.53 -7.04
N SER A 159 17.92 19.50 -6.93
CA SER A 159 17.03 19.58 -8.09
C SER A 159 16.89 21.01 -8.57
N THR A 160 17.07 21.24 -9.87
CA THR A 160 16.82 22.53 -10.50
C THR A 160 15.33 22.82 -10.69
N ILE A 161 14.49 21.79 -10.59
CA ILE A 161 13.05 21.90 -10.80
C ILE A 161 12.33 21.55 -9.49
N LYS A 162 11.51 22.48 -9.00
CA LYS A 162 10.63 22.26 -7.86
C LYS A 162 9.56 21.21 -8.24
N ARG A 163 9.38 20.20 -7.40
CA ARG A 163 8.37 19.15 -7.62
C ARG A 163 7.33 19.17 -6.51
N PRO A 164 6.05 19.36 -6.81
CA PRO A 164 5.00 19.23 -5.82
C PRO A 164 5.07 17.89 -5.10
N SER A 165 5.30 17.96 -3.81
CA SER A 165 5.33 16.85 -2.87
C SER A 165 5.41 17.38 -1.45
N GLU A 166 4.82 16.68 -0.49
CA GLU A 166 5.14 16.87 0.91
C GLU A 166 6.35 16.01 1.30
N ASN A 167 7.25 16.55 2.11
CA ASN A 167 8.36 15.81 2.72
C ASN A 167 9.32 15.11 1.73
N ASN A 168 9.47 15.61 0.51
CA ASN A 168 10.37 15.08 -0.54
C ASN A 168 10.16 13.58 -0.88
N ARG A 169 9.02 12.98 -0.51
CA ARG A 169 8.71 11.54 -0.69
C ARG A 169 8.67 11.09 -2.15
N ASN A 170 8.52 12.00 -3.08
CA ASN A 170 8.51 11.75 -4.52
C ASN A 170 9.86 11.31 -5.10
N TYR A 171 10.97 11.54 -4.37
CA TYR A 171 12.32 11.15 -4.81
C TYR A 171 12.71 9.72 -4.40
N VAL A 172 11.80 8.96 -3.78
CA VAL A 172 12.08 7.59 -3.34
C VAL A 172 10.94 6.63 -3.69
N ARG A 173 11.30 5.41 -4.08
CA ARG A 173 10.33 4.32 -4.26
C ARG A 173 10.13 3.61 -2.92
N LYS A 174 9.27 4.20 -2.10
CA LYS A 174 8.94 3.77 -0.73
C LYS A 174 7.47 4.07 -0.45
N ALA A 175 6.86 3.36 0.51
CA ALA A 175 5.49 3.59 0.95
C ALA A 175 5.31 5.06 1.38
N GLN A 176 4.48 5.79 0.65
CA GLN A 176 4.36 7.24 0.75
C GLN A 176 3.77 7.68 2.10
N TYR A 177 2.81 6.91 2.65
CA TYR A 177 2.17 7.21 3.94
C TYR A 177 3.15 7.22 5.12
N GLN A 178 4.31 6.56 5.01
CA GLN A 178 5.33 6.55 6.07
C GLN A 178 6.02 7.90 6.27
N PHE A 179 5.94 8.79 5.29
CA PHE A 179 6.38 10.19 5.41
C PHE A 179 5.37 11.08 6.15
N GLY A 180 4.27 10.51 6.62
CA GLY A 180 3.12 11.18 7.19
C GLY A 180 1.98 11.29 6.18
N TRP A 181 0.76 11.16 6.66
CA TRP A 181 -0.47 11.37 5.90
C TRP A 181 -1.56 11.89 6.83
N ASP A 182 -2.70 12.33 6.30
CA ASP A 182 -3.80 12.85 7.12
C ASP A 182 -4.49 11.79 8.03
N PHE A 183 -4.10 10.52 7.88
CA PHE A 183 -4.50 9.41 8.76
C PHE A 183 -3.31 8.67 9.39
N ALA A 184 -2.06 8.95 8.99
CA ALA A 184 -0.89 8.17 9.38
C ALA A 184 0.21 9.04 10.03
N PRO A 185 0.93 8.52 11.05
CA PRO A 185 2.06 9.23 11.63
C PRO A 185 3.24 9.24 10.65
N ARG A 186 4.09 10.25 10.76
CA ARG A 186 5.39 10.25 10.09
C ARG A 186 6.32 9.28 10.83
N LEU A 187 6.53 8.10 10.26
CA LEU A 187 7.46 7.07 10.74
C LEU A 187 8.13 6.44 9.52
N ILE A 188 9.21 7.07 9.04
CA ILE A 188 9.96 6.62 7.87
C ILE A 188 10.82 5.43 8.30
N THR A 189 10.39 4.23 7.94
CA THR A 189 11.05 2.97 8.32
C THR A 189 12.31 2.70 7.49
N SER A 190 13.15 1.81 7.99
CA SER A 190 14.30 1.24 7.30
C SER A 190 14.47 -0.22 7.75
N GLY A 191 14.99 -1.09 6.88
CA GLY A 191 15.33 -2.46 7.27
C GLY A 191 14.97 -3.52 6.23
N ILE A 192 15.08 -4.77 6.65
CA ILE A 192 14.77 -5.95 5.83
C ILE A 192 13.31 -6.33 6.09
N TRP A 193 12.38 -5.73 5.35
CA TRP A 193 10.95 -5.81 5.68
C TRP A 193 10.22 -7.03 5.12
N ARG A 194 10.88 -7.81 4.23
CA ARG A 194 10.41 -9.09 3.70
C ARG A 194 11.50 -10.16 3.82
N ASN A 195 11.19 -11.39 3.40
CA ASN A 195 12.11 -12.53 3.57
C ASN A 195 13.41 -12.37 2.81
N VAL A 196 14.47 -12.99 3.38
CA VAL A 196 15.74 -13.25 2.73
C VAL A 196 15.89 -14.75 2.50
N LYS A 197 16.27 -15.16 1.28
CA LYS A 197 16.36 -16.56 0.89
C LYS A 197 17.62 -16.83 0.10
N LEU A 198 18.13 -18.05 0.24
CA LEU A 198 19.12 -18.62 -0.67
C LEU A 198 18.41 -19.69 -1.52
N GLU A 199 18.41 -19.51 -2.83
CA GLU A 199 17.81 -20.42 -3.78
C GLU A 199 18.89 -21.13 -4.58
N ILE A 200 18.83 -22.48 -4.65
CA ILE A 200 19.82 -23.31 -5.32
C ILE A 200 19.14 -24.19 -6.36
N GLY A 201 19.61 -24.12 -7.61
CA GLY A 201 19.02 -24.78 -8.77
C GLY A 201 18.09 -23.84 -9.56
N ASN A 202 17.59 -24.33 -10.68
CA ASN A 202 16.66 -23.54 -11.51
C ASN A 202 15.26 -23.62 -10.90
N ILE A 203 14.82 -22.54 -10.27
CA ILE A 203 13.45 -22.40 -9.81
C ILE A 203 12.63 -21.93 -11.01
N SER A 204 11.87 -22.85 -11.61
CA SER A 204 10.86 -22.48 -12.59
C SER A 204 9.63 -21.97 -11.84
N PHE A 205 9.29 -20.72 -12.00
CA PHE A 205 7.96 -20.23 -11.62
C PHE A 205 6.96 -20.84 -12.60
N GLN A 206 6.20 -21.83 -12.15
CA GLN A 206 5.04 -22.27 -12.92
C GLN A 206 4.03 -21.13 -12.88
N THR A 207 3.92 -20.43 -13.99
CA THR A 207 2.74 -19.59 -14.26
C THR A 207 1.58 -20.55 -14.52
N SER A 208 0.83 -20.92 -13.49
CA SER A 208 -0.45 -21.55 -13.70
C SER A 208 -1.28 -20.58 -14.54
N LYS A 209 -1.76 -21.03 -15.71
CA LYS A 209 -2.83 -20.30 -16.43
C LYS A 209 -4.06 -20.34 -15.53
N ILE A 210 -4.21 -19.31 -14.73
CA ILE A 210 -5.40 -19.11 -13.94
C ILE A 210 -6.43 -18.50 -14.89
N THR A 211 -7.59 -19.09 -14.97
CA THR A 211 -8.74 -18.51 -15.67
C THR A 211 -9.27 -17.38 -14.79
N ASN A 212 -8.79 -16.16 -15.02
CA ASN A 212 -9.36 -14.99 -14.37
C ASN A 212 -10.87 -14.94 -14.66
N PRO A 213 -11.72 -14.61 -13.67
CA PRO A 213 -13.08 -14.22 -13.98
C PRO A 213 -13.02 -13.12 -15.03
N ASN A 214 -13.90 -13.19 -16.03
CA ASN A 214 -13.94 -12.18 -17.09
C ASN A 214 -14.42 -10.85 -16.47
N ILE A 215 -13.48 -10.06 -15.94
CA ILE A 215 -13.73 -8.73 -15.35
C ILE A 215 -13.30 -7.69 -16.37
N GLN A 216 -14.23 -6.88 -16.82
CA GLN A 216 -14.01 -5.82 -17.79
C GLN A 216 -14.39 -4.48 -17.17
N LEU A 217 -13.49 -3.51 -17.19
CA LEU A 217 -13.84 -2.11 -16.96
C LEU A 217 -14.44 -1.54 -18.24
N ILE A 218 -15.62 -0.93 -18.13
CA ILE A 218 -16.34 -0.31 -19.23
C ILE A 218 -16.36 1.20 -19.04
N GLN A 219 -15.82 1.90 -20.04
CA GLN A 219 -15.79 3.36 -20.13
C GLN A 219 -16.30 3.76 -21.52
N GLU A 220 -17.57 4.12 -21.60
CA GLU A 220 -18.26 4.43 -22.84
C GLU A 220 -18.88 5.83 -22.76
N LYS A 221 -18.79 6.60 -23.82
CA LYS A 221 -19.49 7.89 -23.92
C LYS A 221 -20.99 7.66 -24.07
N ASP A 222 -21.78 8.44 -23.34
CA ASP A 222 -23.23 8.46 -23.42
C ASP A 222 -23.78 9.89 -23.37
N SER A 223 -25.09 10.05 -23.27
CA SER A 223 -25.74 11.39 -23.23
C SER A 223 -25.41 12.21 -21.97
N ILE A 224 -24.87 11.58 -20.90
CA ILE A 224 -24.50 12.22 -19.64
C ILE A 224 -23.02 12.64 -19.66
N GLY A 225 -22.15 11.79 -20.24
CA GLY A 225 -20.71 11.98 -20.26
C GLY A 225 -19.96 10.71 -20.60
N GLU A 226 -19.25 10.10 -19.63
CA GLU A 226 -18.54 8.84 -19.80
C GLU A 226 -18.81 7.90 -18.62
N SER A 227 -19.32 6.72 -18.92
CA SER A 227 -19.61 5.68 -17.92
C SER A 227 -18.33 5.19 -17.24
N PHE A 228 -18.48 4.59 -16.07
CA PHE A 228 -17.43 3.87 -15.38
C PHE A 228 -18.05 2.72 -14.59
N TYR A 229 -17.95 1.50 -15.11
CA TYR A 229 -18.51 0.34 -14.42
C TYR A 229 -17.80 -0.95 -14.80
N PHE A 230 -18.01 -1.99 -13.99
CA PHE A 230 -17.45 -3.31 -14.22
C PHE A 230 -18.50 -4.28 -14.75
N LYS A 231 -18.09 -5.07 -15.76
CA LYS A 231 -18.80 -6.32 -16.12
C LYS A 231 -18.01 -7.48 -15.52
N VAL A 232 -18.70 -8.30 -14.72
CA VAL A 232 -18.15 -9.53 -14.16
C VAL A 232 -18.87 -10.71 -14.83
N ASN A 233 -18.12 -11.55 -15.55
CA ASN A 233 -18.69 -12.64 -16.36
C ASN A 233 -19.79 -12.13 -17.33
N GLY A 234 -19.55 -10.99 -17.97
CA GLY A 234 -20.44 -10.35 -18.92
C GLY A 234 -21.64 -9.58 -18.33
N LYS A 235 -21.83 -9.59 -17.00
CA LYS A 235 -22.94 -8.90 -16.33
C LYS A 235 -22.48 -7.60 -15.70
N PRO A 236 -23.15 -6.44 -15.96
CA PRO A 236 -22.92 -5.21 -15.21
C PRO A 236 -23.08 -5.47 -13.71
N THR A 237 -22.08 -5.04 -12.95
CA THR A 237 -22.01 -5.32 -11.50
C THR A 237 -21.82 -4.03 -10.75
N PHE A 238 -22.71 -3.72 -9.80
CA PHE A 238 -22.55 -2.59 -8.89
C PHE A 238 -21.44 -2.89 -7.88
N ILE A 239 -20.48 -1.97 -7.78
CA ILE A 239 -19.36 -2.11 -6.83
C ILE A 239 -19.76 -1.57 -5.47
N LYS A 240 -19.79 -2.46 -4.48
CA LYS A 240 -19.97 -2.23 -3.05
C LYS A 240 -18.58 -2.31 -2.41
N GLY A 241 -17.87 -1.18 -2.33
CA GLY A 241 -16.45 -1.20 -2.03
C GLY A 241 -16.00 -0.32 -0.88
N ALA A 242 -14.72 -0.41 -0.58
CA ALA A 242 -14.01 0.45 0.35
C ALA A 242 -12.53 0.59 -0.04
N ASN A 243 -11.89 1.67 0.42
CA ASN A 243 -10.45 1.87 0.29
C ASN A 243 -9.70 1.15 1.42
N TRP A 244 -8.65 0.44 1.07
CA TRP A 244 -7.77 -0.29 1.96
C TRP A 244 -6.44 0.44 2.09
N VAL A 245 -6.03 0.73 3.33
CA VAL A 245 -4.70 1.24 3.69
C VAL A 245 -3.88 0.12 4.36
N PRO A 246 -2.53 0.19 4.40
CA PRO A 246 -1.73 -0.83 5.10
C PRO A 246 -2.23 -1.04 6.54
N ALA A 247 -2.32 -2.29 6.98
CA ALA A 247 -2.94 -2.61 8.26
C ALA A 247 -2.04 -2.30 9.48
N ASP A 248 -0.79 -1.90 9.28
CA ASP A 248 0.16 -1.43 10.30
C ASP A 248 1.23 -0.55 9.66
N VAL A 249 1.69 0.50 10.35
CA VAL A 249 2.84 1.31 9.89
C VAL A 249 4.11 0.47 9.84
N PHE A 250 4.28 -0.43 10.82
CA PHE A 250 5.39 -1.39 10.83
C PHE A 250 4.97 -2.68 10.12
N LEU A 251 5.10 -2.69 8.81
CA LEU A 251 4.63 -3.74 7.90
C LEU A 251 4.91 -5.19 8.35
N PRO A 252 6.13 -5.53 8.86
CA PRO A 252 6.40 -6.89 9.31
C PRO A 252 5.58 -7.37 10.53
N ARG A 253 4.86 -6.48 11.22
CA ARG A 253 3.94 -6.84 12.30
C ARG A 253 2.56 -7.29 11.81
N ILE A 254 2.25 -7.10 10.53
CA ILE A 254 0.97 -7.52 9.96
C ILE A 254 0.94 -9.05 9.89
N THR A 255 0.21 -9.66 10.81
CA THR A 255 0.08 -11.12 10.88
C THR A 255 -0.97 -11.64 9.90
N LYS A 256 -0.88 -12.92 9.54
CA LYS A 256 -1.93 -13.60 8.78
C LYS A 256 -3.30 -13.50 9.45
N ASN A 257 -3.36 -13.55 10.78
CA ASN A 257 -4.60 -13.39 11.53
C ASN A 257 -5.18 -11.97 11.39
N LYS A 258 -4.35 -10.93 11.38
CA LYS A 258 -4.81 -9.54 11.15
C LYS A 258 -5.44 -9.39 9.77
N TYR A 259 -4.77 -9.87 8.71
CA TYR A 259 -5.35 -9.91 7.36
C TYR A 259 -6.67 -10.68 7.33
N ARG A 260 -6.68 -11.89 7.91
CA ARG A 260 -7.87 -12.76 7.93
C ARG A 260 -9.05 -12.07 8.60
N ASN A 261 -8.85 -11.49 9.78
CA ASN A 261 -9.92 -10.85 10.54
C ASN A 261 -10.51 -9.65 9.79
N LEU A 262 -9.65 -8.80 9.21
CA LEU A 262 -10.09 -7.64 8.43
C LEU A 262 -10.81 -8.05 7.15
N LEU A 263 -10.31 -9.04 6.39
CA LEU A 263 -10.95 -9.46 5.14
C LEU A 263 -12.24 -10.25 5.37
N ILE A 264 -12.33 -11.05 6.45
CA ILE A 264 -13.61 -11.65 6.87
C ILE A 264 -14.63 -10.56 7.23
N ALA A 265 -14.19 -9.51 7.95
CA ALA A 265 -15.08 -8.39 8.25
C ALA A 265 -15.50 -7.63 6.99
N ALA A 266 -14.62 -7.47 6.00
CA ALA A 266 -14.99 -6.89 4.70
C ALA A 266 -16.06 -7.73 4.00
N LYS A 267 -15.89 -9.04 3.97
CA LYS A 267 -16.91 -9.97 3.41
C LYS A 267 -18.22 -9.92 4.19
N GLU A 268 -18.15 -9.90 5.51
CA GLU A 268 -19.31 -9.76 6.40
C GLU A 268 -20.08 -8.46 6.13
N ALA A 269 -19.35 -7.37 5.86
CA ALA A 269 -19.95 -6.09 5.49
C ALA A 269 -20.57 -6.06 4.09
N GLY A 270 -20.47 -7.13 3.29
CA GLY A 270 -20.99 -7.21 1.93
C GLY A 270 -20.10 -6.52 0.89
N ILE A 271 -18.85 -6.20 1.24
CA ILE A 271 -17.88 -5.61 0.31
C ILE A 271 -17.50 -6.63 -0.77
N ASN A 272 -17.62 -6.24 -2.03
CA ASN A 272 -17.24 -7.02 -3.19
C ASN A 272 -15.96 -6.51 -3.91
N MET A 273 -15.46 -5.33 -3.54
CA MET A 273 -14.18 -4.80 -4.04
C MET A 273 -13.46 -3.98 -2.96
N LEU A 274 -12.15 -4.19 -2.85
CA LEU A 274 -11.25 -3.34 -2.06
C LEU A 274 -10.25 -2.64 -3.00
N ARG A 275 -10.06 -1.33 -2.82
CA ARG A 275 -8.99 -0.60 -3.48
C ARG A 275 -7.76 -0.58 -2.57
N VAL A 276 -6.67 -1.20 -3.01
CA VAL A 276 -5.36 -1.09 -2.39
C VAL A 276 -4.76 0.25 -2.82
N TRP A 277 -4.82 1.21 -1.93
CA TRP A 277 -4.51 2.62 -2.18
C TRP A 277 -3.03 2.86 -2.49
N GLY A 278 -2.75 3.77 -3.44
CA GLY A 278 -1.41 4.00 -4.03
C GLY A 278 -0.38 4.67 -3.12
N GLY A 279 -0.77 5.22 -1.97
CA GLY A 279 0.16 5.72 -0.97
C GLY A 279 0.70 4.64 -0.02
N GLY A 280 0.20 3.39 -0.14
CA GLY A 280 0.53 2.26 0.72
C GLY A 280 1.61 1.34 0.17
N ILE A 281 1.30 0.06 0.08
CA ILE A 281 2.17 -1.01 -0.40
C ILE A 281 1.40 -1.99 -1.31
N TYR A 282 2.13 -2.72 -2.15
CA TYR A 282 1.59 -3.99 -2.68
C TYR A 282 1.56 -4.99 -1.53
N GLU A 283 0.37 -5.44 -1.14
CA GLU A 283 0.15 -6.24 0.05
C GLU A 283 0.85 -7.62 -0.01
N ASP A 284 0.85 -8.36 1.10
CA ASP A 284 1.37 -9.73 1.15
C ASP A 284 0.51 -10.68 0.30
N ASP A 285 1.11 -11.74 -0.24
CA ASP A 285 0.42 -12.77 -1.02
C ASP A 285 -0.80 -13.36 -0.30
N TYR A 286 -0.75 -13.42 1.02
CA TYR A 286 -1.86 -13.94 1.82
C TYR A 286 -3.10 -13.06 1.77
N PHE A 287 -2.94 -11.73 1.64
CA PHE A 287 -4.05 -10.79 1.41
C PHE A 287 -4.80 -11.14 0.12
N TYR A 288 -4.08 -11.25 -1.01
CA TYR A 288 -4.70 -11.55 -2.30
C TYR A 288 -5.30 -12.96 -2.35
N LYS A 289 -4.63 -13.94 -1.74
CA LYS A 289 -5.17 -15.30 -1.60
C LYS A 289 -6.49 -15.32 -0.83
N LEU A 290 -6.61 -14.51 0.22
CA LEU A 290 -7.87 -14.39 0.97
C LEU A 290 -8.93 -13.65 0.15
N CYS A 291 -8.56 -12.59 -0.59
CA CYS A 291 -9.49 -11.92 -1.50
C CYS A 291 -10.06 -12.88 -2.54
N ASP A 292 -9.22 -13.73 -3.16
CA ASP A 292 -9.69 -14.81 -4.05
C ASP A 292 -10.69 -15.74 -3.35
N SER A 293 -10.32 -16.25 -2.17
CA SER A 293 -11.15 -17.21 -1.43
C SER A 293 -12.48 -16.61 -0.98
N LEU A 294 -12.52 -15.32 -0.66
CA LEU A 294 -13.68 -14.58 -0.20
C LEU A 294 -14.47 -13.94 -1.36
N GLN A 295 -14.00 -14.09 -2.60
CA GLN A 295 -14.58 -13.44 -3.79
C GLN A 295 -14.69 -11.92 -3.63
N ILE A 296 -13.63 -11.29 -3.14
CA ILE A 296 -13.46 -9.84 -3.06
C ILE A 296 -12.53 -9.43 -4.19
N MET A 297 -13.02 -8.63 -5.12
CA MET A 297 -12.21 -8.04 -6.19
C MET A 297 -11.21 -7.03 -5.61
N VAL A 298 -10.09 -6.84 -6.29
CA VAL A 298 -9.06 -5.87 -5.91
C VAL A 298 -8.84 -4.87 -7.04
N TRP A 299 -9.06 -3.60 -6.73
CA TRP A 299 -8.54 -2.48 -7.49
C TRP A 299 -7.15 -2.17 -6.93
N GLN A 300 -6.11 -2.44 -7.71
CA GLN A 300 -4.72 -2.28 -7.30
C GLN A 300 -4.12 -0.99 -7.86
N ASP A 301 -3.84 -0.03 -7.01
CA ASP A 301 -3.01 1.10 -7.40
C ASP A 301 -1.53 0.68 -7.47
N PHE A 302 -0.78 1.23 -8.43
CA PHE A 302 0.66 1.31 -8.31
C PHE A 302 1.03 2.34 -7.23
N MET A 303 2.18 2.12 -6.56
CA MET A 303 2.52 2.87 -5.34
C MET A 303 3.01 4.29 -5.66
N PHE A 304 2.06 5.14 -6.07
CA PHE A 304 2.21 6.57 -6.34
C PHE A 304 0.99 7.33 -5.79
N ALA A 305 1.21 8.39 -5.03
CA ALA A 305 0.13 9.20 -4.46
C ALA A 305 0.55 10.66 -4.26
N GLY A 306 -0.31 11.60 -4.65
CA GLY A 306 -0.27 13.01 -4.28
C GLY A 306 1.09 13.69 -4.41
N ALA A 307 1.85 13.43 -5.50
CA ALA A 307 3.16 14.04 -5.74
C ALA A 307 3.56 13.97 -7.22
N MET A 308 4.43 14.88 -7.69
CA MET A 308 5.03 14.83 -9.03
C MET A 308 6.36 14.07 -8.98
N TYR A 309 6.39 12.89 -9.57
CA TYR A 309 7.52 11.97 -9.54
C TYR A 309 8.53 12.24 -10.65
N PRO A 310 9.84 12.10 -10.40
CA PRO A 310 10.85 12.19 -11.46
C PRO A 310 10.73 11.01 -12.44
N ALA A 311 11.04 11.28 -13.71
CA ALA A 311 11.00 10.28 -14.79
C ALA A 311 12.26 10.36 -15.67
N THR A 312 13.44 10.41 -15.05
CA THR A 312 14.71 10.20 -15.73
C THR A 312 14.79 8.77 -16.26
N LYS A 313 15.77 8.48 -17.11
CA LYS A 313 15.99 7.12 -17.61
C LYS A 313 16.16 6.10 -16.48
N ASN A 314 16.87 6.47 -15.42
CA ASN A 314 17.09 5.58 -14.28
C ASN A 314 15.82 5.38 -13.46
N ASP A 315 15.02 6.44 -13.25
CA ASP A 315 13.73 6.34 -12.55
C ASP A 315 12.76 5.43 -13.30
N LEU A 316 12.64 5.64 -14.62
CA LEU A 316 11.77 4.82 -15.48
C LEU A 316 12.18 3.34 -15.47
N GLU A 317 13.49 3.03 -15.53
CA GLU A 317 13.94 1.64 -15.44
C GLU A 317 13.68 1.03 -14.05
N ASN A 318 13.89 1.79 -12.98
CA ASN A 318 13.60 1.33 -11.62
C ASN A 318 12.10 1.08 -11.42
N ILE A 319 11.23 1.97 -11.90
CA ILE A 319 9.77 1.82 -11.90
C ILE A 319 9.36 0.61 -12.75
N LYS A 320 9.94 0.45 -13.94
CA LYS A 320 9.67 -0.69 -14.82
C LYS A 320 9.90 -2.02 -14.11
N GLN A 321 11.06 -2.19 -13.47
CA GLN A 321 11.38 -3.43 -12.76
C GLN A 321 10.45 -3.66 -11.55
N GLU A 322 10.13 -2.61 -10.79
CA GLU A 322 9.13 -2.68 -9.72
C GLU A 322 7.79 -3.22 -10.21
N VAL A 323 7.31 -2.66 -11.32
CA VAL A 323 6.02 -3.02 -11.92
C VAL A 323 6.02 -4.45 -12.42
N ILE A 324 7.08 -4.87 -13.13
CA ILE A 324 7.23 -6.25 -13.62
C ILE A 324 7.25 -7.23 -12.44
N ASP A 325 8.05 -6.97 -11.41
CA ASP A 325 8.15 -7.81 -10.21
C ASP A 325 6.76 -8.02 -9.57
N ASN A 326 6.01 -6.93 -9.37
CA ASN A 326 4.72 -7.00 -8.69
C ASN A 326 3.60 -7.53 -9.57
N ILE A 327 3.50 -7.16 -10.84
CA ILE A 327 2.53 -7.76 -11.76
C ILE A 327 2.75 -9.27 -11.87
N THR A 328 4.01 -9.71 -12.07
CA THR A 328 4.35 -11.13 -12.17
C THR A 328 3.98 -11.88 -10.89
N ARG A 329 4.27 -11.29 -9.72
CA ARG A 329 3.89 -11.85 -8.42
C ARG A 329 2.39 -11.97 -8.25
N LEU A 330 1.62 -10.95 -8.69
CA LEU A 330 0.18 -10.86 -8.48
C LEU A 330 -0.65 -11.58 -9.54
N ASN A 331 -0.09 -11.91 -10.69
CA ASN A 331 -0.77 -12.65 -11.76
C ASN A 331 -1.29 -14.03 -11.35
N LYS A 332 -0.80 -14.58 -10.24
CA LYS A 332 -1.30 -15.87 -9.69
C LYS A 332 -2.63 -15.74 -8.96
N PHE A 333 -3.15 -14.52 -8.76
CA PHE A 333 -4.43 -14.25 -8.09
C PHE A 333 -5.48 -13.77 -9.07
N ASN A 334 -6.71 -14.27 -8.90
CA ASN A 334 -7.85 -13.94 -9.75
C ASN A 334 -8.57 -12.67 -9.34
N CYS A 335 -8.33 -12.19 -8.12
CA CYS A 335 -9.05 -11.05 -7.54
C CYS A 335 -8.70 -9.71 -8.19
N ILE A 336 -7.57 -9.59 -8.91
CA ILE A 336 -7.19 -8.31 -9.52
C ILE A 336 -8.17 -7.93 -10.63
N ALA A 337 -8.92 -6.86 -10.40
CA ALA A 337 -9.95 -6.36 -11.31
C ALA A 337 -9.52 -5.12 -12.10
N LEU A 338 -8.59 -4.32 -11.55
CA LEU A 338 -8.14 -3.07 -12.14
C LEU A 338 -6.74 -2.71 -11.65
N TRP A 339 -5.91 -2.23 -12.54
CA TRP A 339 -4.66 -1.54 -12.23
C TRP A 339 -4.85 -0.03 -12.38
N CYS A 340 -4.41 0.74 -11.40
CA CYS A 340 -4.48 2.19 -11.41
C CYS A 340 -3.08 2.81 -11.27
N GLY A 341 -2.76 3.76 -12.12
CA GLY A 341 -1.43 4.36 -12.18
C GLY A 341 -1.05 5.12 -10.91
N ASN A 342 -1.96 5.91 -10.35
CA ASN A 342 -1.69 6.70 -9.16
C ASN A 342 -2.96 7.14 -8.43
N ASN A 343 -2.79 7.55 -7.17
CA ASN A 343 -3.78 8.30 -6.40
C ASN A 343 -3.57 9.80 -6.59
N GLU A 344 -4.57 10.50 -7.15
CA GLU A 344 -4.77 11.95 -7.16
C GLU A 344 -3.69 12.83 -7.82
N VAL A 345 -2.67 12.28 -8.48
CA VAL A 345 -1.59 13.10 -9.08
C VAL A 345 -2.09 13.98 -10.22
N ASP A 346 -2.96 13.46 -11.09
CA ASP A 346 -3.59 14.23 -12.17
C ASP A 346 -4.54 15.30 -11.60
N GLU A 347 -5.35 14.92 -10.63
CA GLU A 347 -6.30 15.80 -9.96
C GLU A 347 -5.59 16.95 -9.27
N ALA A 348 -4.57 16.65 -8.48
CA ALA A 348 -3.79 17.65 -7.78
C ALA A 348 -3.08 18.61 -8.75
N TRP A 349 -2.52 18.08 -9.82
CA TRP A 349 -1.88 18.91 -10.85
C TRP A 349 -2.83 19.87 -11.52
N LYS A 350 -4.05 19.46 -11.81
CA LYS A 350 -5.01 20.24 -12.59
C LYS A 350 -5.94 21.11 -11.75
N ASN A 351 -6.17 20.74 -10.48
CA ASN A 351 -7.26 21.35 -9.68
C ASN A 351 -6.84 21.84 -8.29
N TRP A 352 -5.62 21.52 -7.78
CA TRP A 352 -5.19 21.96 -6.45
C TRP A 352 -4.21 23.14 -6.50
N ASP A 353 -4.15 23.88 -7.59
CA ASP A 353 -3.25 25.04 -7.76
C ASP A 353 -1.77 24.79 -7.45
N TRP A 354 -1.28 23.55 -7.65
CA TRP A 354 0.10 23.21 -7.36
C TRP A 354 1.12 24.09 -8.08
N GLN A 355 0.82 24.51 -9.33
CA GLN A 355 1.71 25.39 -10.08
C GLN A 355 1.95 26.71 -9.33
N LYS A 356 0.90 27.26 -8.70
CA LYS A 356 0.96 28.49 -7.90
C LYS A 356 1.54 28.23 -6.51
N GLN A 357 1.09 27.18 -5.82
CA GLN A 357 1.53 26.84 -4.45
C GLN A 357 3.04 26.57 -4.38
N PHE A 358 3.61 25.91 -5.38
CA PHE A 358 5.02 25.55 -5.45
C PHE A 358 5.83 26.52 -6.34
N ASP A 359 5.25 27.63 -6.82
CA ASP A 359 5.92 28.63 -7.66
C ASP A 359 6.60 27.99 -8.87
N ILE A 360 5.83 27.23 -9.67
CA ILE A 360 6.35 26.46 -10.82
C ILE A 360 6.24 27.33 -12.08
N SER A 361 7.36 27.51 -12.76
CA SER A 361 7.42 28.22 -14.02
C SER A 361 6.63 27.52 -15.14
N LYS A 362 6.21 28.24 -16.16
CA LYS A 362 5.53 27.64 -17.34
C LYS A 362 6.37 26.54 -18.02
N PRO A 363 7.69 26.73 -18.28
CA PRO A 363 8.52 25.65 -18.82
C PRO A 363 8.59 24.42 -17.90
N ASP A 364 8.77 24.62 -16.59
CA ASP A 364 8.81 23.51 -15.63
C ASP A 364 7.47 22.78 -15.53
N SER A 365 6.35 23.52 -15.64
CA SER A 365 5.02 22.93 -15.68
C SER A 365 4.86 21.97 -16.86
N VAL A 366 5.32 22.35 -18.06
CA VAL A 366 5.31 21.50 -19.24
C VAL A 366 6.23 20.29 -19.05
N PHE A 367 7.42 20.50 -18.48
CA PHE A 367 8.38 19.43 -18.21
C PHE A 367 7.81 18.39 -17.23
N LEU A 368 7.31 18.82 -16.07
CA LEU A 368 6.73 17.94 -15.05
C LEU A 368 5.53 17.16 -15.57
N TRP A 369 4.65 17.82 -16.36
CA TRP A 369 3.53 17.14 -16.98
C TRP A 369 3.96 16.09 -18.03
N ASN A 370 5.05 16.33 -18.74
CA ASN A 370 5.62 15.34 -19.65
C ASN A 370 6.21 14.14 -18.89
N GLU A 371 6.82 14.35 -17.71
CA GLU A 371 7.26 13.25 -16.86
C GLU A 371 6.09 12.42 -16.33
N TYR A 372 5.00 13.09 -15.91
CA TYR A 372 3.74 12.41 -15.55
C TYR A 372 3.25 11.50 -16.68
N LYS A 373 3.19 12.03 -17.92
CA LYS A 373 2.74 11.24 -19.07
C LYS A 373 3.65 10.04 -19.35
N LYS A 374 4.97 10.20 -19.24
CA LYS A 374 5.93 9.09 -19.44
C LYS A 374 5.65 7.92 -18.49
N ILE A 375 5.38 8.21 -17.21
CA ILE A 375 5.10 7.16 -16.22
C ILE A 375 3.69 6.60 -16.43
N PHE A 376 2.65 7.44 -16.30
CA PHE A 376 1.27 6.99 -16.09
C PHE A 376 0.47 6.78 -17.38
N GLN A 377 0.87 7.41 -18.49
CA GLN A 377 0.17 7.28 -19.77
C GLN A 377 0.97 6.50 -20.83
N GLN A 378 2.23 6.18 -20.57
CA GLN A 378 3.08 5.43 -21.53
C GLN A 378 3.63 4.15 -20.89
N LEU A 379 4.50 4.25 -19.86
CA LEU A 379 5.20 3.11 -19.29
C LEU A 379 4.23 2.13 -18.61
N LEU A 380 3.42 2.59 -17.66
CA LEU A 380 2.55 1.70 -16.88
C LEU A 380 1.51 0.97 -17.74
N PRO A 381 0.74 1.62 -18.65
CA PRO A 381 -0.22 0.90 -19.50
C PRO A 381 0.45 -0.09 -20.43
N GLN A 382 1.66 0.22 -20.95
CA GLN A 382 2.44 -0.72 -21.75
C GLN A 382 2.77 -1.98 -20.93
N LEU A 383 3.28 -1.83 -19.69
CA LEU A 383 3.66 -2.95 -18.84
C LEU A 383 2.44 -3.78 -18.41
N VAL A 384 1.31 -3.14 -18.11
CA VAL A 384 0.05 -3.84 -17.81
C VAL A 384 -0.41 -4.63 -19.03
N SER A 385 -0.37 -4.02 -20.22
CA SER A 385 -0.73 -4.70 -21.47
C SER A 385 0.18 -5.91 -21.76
N GLU A 386 1.46 -5.80 -21.45
CA GLU A 386 2.44 -6.85 -21.73
C GLU A 386 2.42 -7.96 -20.68
N PHE A 387 2.48 -7.62 -19.41
CA PHE A 387 2.75 -8.57 -18.33
C PHE A 387 1.52 -8.98 -17.49
N ALA A 388 0.47 -8.15 -17.35
CA ALA A 388 -0.64 -8.47 -16.48
C ALA A 388 -1.64 -9.45 -17.11
N ASN A 389 -2.25 -10.32 -16.30
CA ASN A 389 -3.40 -11.14 -16.74
C ASN A 389 -4.66 -10.27 -16.87
N CYS A 390 -4.95 -9.43 -15.85
CA CYS A 390 -5.99 -8.40 -15.94
C CYS A 390 -5.46 -7.19 -16.72
N LYS A 391 -6.07 -6.86 -17.86
CA LYS A 391 -5.63 -5.76 -18.74
C LYS A 391 -6.32 -4.42 -18.45
N ASN A 392 -7.27 -4.38 -17.53
CA ASN A 392 -7.93 -3.14 -17.14
C ASN A 392 -6.92 -2.19 -16.50
N TYR A 393 -6.80 -0.99 -17.05
CA TYR A 393 -5.89 0.04 -16.57
C TYR A 393 -6.52 1.43 -16.66
N ILE A 394 -6.29 2.24 -15.62
CA ILE A 394 -6.54 3.69 -15.62
C ILE A 394 -5.28 4.41 -15.15
N SER A 395 -5.00 5.58 -15.73
CA SER A 395 -3.75 6.32 -15.43
C SER A 395 -3.76 6.95 -14.03
N THR A 396 -4.93 7.26 -13.48
CA THR A 396 -5.12 7.96 -12.20
C THR A 396 -6.50 7.65 -11.62
N SER A 397 -6.65 7.71 -10.33
CA SER A 397 -7.93 7.82 -9.62
C SER A 397 -7.85 9.03 -8.66
N PRO A 398 -8.79 9.97 -8.73
CA PRO A 398 -9.93 9.98 -9.63
C PRO A 398 -9.55 10.43 -11.04
N LYS A 399 -10.41 10.11 -12.02
CA LYS A 399 -10.36 10.74 -13.34
C LYS A 399 -10.76 12.20 -13.25
N ASN A 400 -11.79 12.51 -12.47
CA ASN A 400 -12.29 13.86 -12.22
C ASN A 400 -12.70 14.00 -10.75
N GLY A 401 -11.93 14.73 -9.94
CA GLY A 401 -12.19 14.91 -8.52
C GLY A 401 -13.14 16.07 -8.21
N TRP A 402 -13.38 16.25 -6.92
CA TRP A 402 -14.17 17.36 -6.38
C TRP A 402 -13.63 18.72 -6.86
N GLY A 403 -14.56 19.58 -7.32
CA GLY A 403 -14.23 20.89 -7.90
C GLY A 403 -14.18 20.91 -9.42
N ARG A 404 -14.07 19.74 -10.09
CA ARG A 404 -14.12 19.67 -11.55
C ARG A 404 -15.55 19.57 -12.06
N LYS A 405 -15.80 20.23 -13.20
CA LYS A 405 -17.11 20.21 -13.87
C LYS A 405 -17.57 18.79 -14.22
N GLU A 406 -16.65 17.95 -14.67
CA GLU A 406 -16.91 16.59 -15.15
C GLU A 406 -17.01 15.56 -14.01
N SER A 407 -16.74 15.93 -12.76
CA SER A 407 -16.69 15.04 -11.60
C SER A 407 -17.94 14.17 -11.44
N MET A 408 -19.11 14.71 -11.78
CA MET A 408 -20.39 13.98 -11.66
C MET A 408 -20.80 13.24 -12.94
N THR A 409 -20.13 13.47 -14.07
CA THR A 409 -20.59 12.97 -15.37
C THR A 409 -19.64 11.99 -16.04
N SER A 410 -18.36 11.95 -15.65
CA SER A 410 -17.35 11.20 -16.40
C SER A 410 -16.32 10.53 -15.50
N GLY A 411 -16.21 9.20 -15.66
CA GLY A 411 -15.23 8.39 -14.97
C GLY A 411 -15.53 8.19 -13.48
N ASP A 412 -14.48 7.96 -12.70
CA ASP A 412 -14.56 7.88 -11.25
C ASP A 412 -14.28 9.22 -10.58
N SER A 413 -14.79 9.40 -9.37
CA SER A 413 -14.71 10.66 -8.61
C SER A 413 -14.27 10.43 -7.17
N HIS A 414 -13.36 11.30 -6.68
CA HIS A 414 -13.13 11.53 -5.26
C HIS A 414 -13.91 12.78 -4.85
N TYR A 415 -14.91 12.62 -3.99
CA TYR A 415 -15.75 13.74 -3.58
C TYR A 415 -15.49 14.11 -2.11
N TRP A 416 -14.76 15.18 -1.92
CA TRP A 416 -14.36 15.69 -0.61
C TRP A 416 -15.03 17.03 -0.24
N GLY A 417 -16.08 17.45 -0.96
CA GLY A 417 -16.91 18.59 -0.58
C GLY A 417 -17.53 18.42 0.81
N VAL A 418 -18.04 17.21 1.11
CA VAL A 418 -18.30 16.79 2.48
C VAL A 418 -16.97 16.38 3.12
N TRP A 419 -16.69 16.83 4.30
CA TRP A 419 -15.48 16.74 5.09
C TRP A 419 -14.49 17.90 4.85
N TRP A 420 -13.75 17.93 3.73
CA TRP A 420 -12.78 18.99 3.44
C TRP A 420 -13.46 20.34 3.12
N GLY A 421 -14.53 20.31 2.35
CA GLY A 421 -15.31 21.49 1.97
C GLY A 421 -16.37 21.90 2.98
N LEU A 422 -16.56 21.14 4.06
CA LEU A 422 -17.61 21.36 5.09
C LEU A 422 -19.03 21.46 4.52
N GLU A 423 -19.27 20.93 3.32
CA GLU A 423 -20.60 20.84 2.74
C GLU A 423 -21.51 19.93 3.60
N PRO A 424 -22.82 20.23 3.69
CA PRO A 424 -23.78 19.38 4.41
C PRO A 424 -23.80 17.95 3.88
N ILE A 425 -24.08 16.97 4.74
CA ILE A 425 -24.12 15.55 4.37
C ILE A 425 -25.13 15.28 3.24
N GLU A 426 -26.23 16.01 3.21
CA GLU A 426 -27.29 15.95 2.20
C GLU A 426 -26.77 16.27 0.78
N THR A 427 -25.60 16.89 0.65
CA THR A 427 -24.94 17.12 -0.64
C THR A 427 -24.77 15.82 -1.43
N TYR A 428 -24.54 14.67 -0.78
CA TYR A 428 -24.46 13.38 -1.45
C TYR A 428 -25.74 12.96 -2.20
N THR A 429 -26.90 13.51 -1.83
CA THR A 429 -28.15 13.24 -2.57
C THR A 429 -28.22 13.98 -3.92
N LYS A 430 -27.38 14.99 -4.11
CA LYS A 430 -27.33 15.84 -5.32
C LYS A 430 -26.06 15.61 -6.15
N LYS A 431 -24.98 15.19 -5.51
CA LYS A 431 -23.65 15.00 -6.12
C LYS A 431 -23.38 13.49 -6.28
N VAL A 432 -23.93 12.92 -7.34
CA VAL A 432 -23.85 11.49 -7.65
C VAL A 432 -23.02 11.27 -8.92
N PRO A 433 -21.78 10.79 -8.83
CA PRO A 433 -20.94 10.55 -9.99
C PRO A 433 -21.29 9.24 -10.69
N ARG A 434 -20.59 8.96 -11.81
CA ARG A 434 -20.69 7.68 -12.52
C ARG A 434 -20.13 6.51 -11.68
N PHE A 435 -19.12 6.80 -10.85
CA PHE A 435 -18.53 5.92 -9.86
C PHE A 435 -17.88 6.75 -8.75
N MET A 436 -18.24 6.53 -7.51
CA MET A 436 -17.65 7.22 -6.36
C MET A 436 -16.52 6.37 -5.78
N SER A 437 -15.27 6.70 -6.10
CA SER A 437 -14.09 5.94 -5.68
C SER A 437 -13.48 6.36 -4.35
N GLU A 438 -13.72 7.62 -3.92
CA GLU A 438 -13.43 8.08 -2.56
C GLU A 438 -14.41 9.12 -2.04
N TYR A 439 -14.78 8.99 -0.78
CA TYR A 439 -15.53 9.94 0.04
C TYR A 439 -15.57 9.41 1.47
N GLY A 440 -15.84 10.24 2.46
CA GLY A 440 -15.89 9.73 3.83
C GLY A 440 -16.10 10.80 4.90
N MET A 441 -16.14 10.32 6.14
CA MET A 441 -16.28 11.14 7.35
C MET A 441 -15.41 10.53 8.44
N GLN A 442 -14.68 11.34 9.20
CA GLN A 442 -13.94 10.85 10.37
C GLN A 442 -14.86 10.57 11.55
N SER A 443 -14.39 9.71 12.44
CA SER A 443 -14.94 9.54 13.78
C SER A 443 -13.87 9.06 14.75
N LEU A 444 -14.11 9.24 16.05
CA LEU A 444 -13.27 8.66 17.08
C LEU A 444 -13.44 7.14 17.11
N PRO A 445 -12.36 6.37 17.38
CA PRO A 445 -12.50 4.95 17.71
C PRO A 445 -13.20 4.76 19.06
N ASN A 446 -13.51 3.52 19.42
CA ASN A 446 -14.15 3.22 20.70
C ASN A 446 -13.27 3.64 21.87
N ILE A 447 -13.89 3.96 23.02
CA ILE A 447 -13.18 4.45 24.22
C ILE A 447 -12.08 3.50 24.68
N GLU A 448 -12.27 2.19 24.55
CA GLU A 448 -11.25 1.20 24.93
C GLU A 448 -10.00 1.32 24.04
N THR A 449 -10.18 1.56 22.74
CA THR A 449 -9.09 1.85 21.82
C THR A 449 -8.37 3.14 22.19
N ILE A 450 -9.11 4.21 22.51
CA ILE A 450 -8.52 5.50 22.90
C ILE A 450 -7.67 5.35 24.16
N LYS A 451 -8.18 4.64 25.17
CA LYS A 451 -7.43 4.39 26.42
C LYS A 451 -6.10 3.68 26.18
N THR A 452 -6.00 2.79 25.20
CA THR A 452 -4.74 2.07 24.91
C THR A 452 -3.62 3.01 24.48
N PHE A 453 -3.92 4.07 23.76
CA PHE A 453 -2.89 4.99 23.25
C PHE A 453 -2.83 6.34 23.98
N ALA A 454 -3.96 6.87 24.45
CA ALA A 454 -4.03 8.19 25.08
C ALA A 454 -3.98 8.15 26.61
N GLY A 455 -4.31 6.99 27.22
CA GLY A 455 -4.39 6.80 28.69
C GLY A 455 -5.82 6.86 29.21
N ASN A 456 -6.00 6.56 30.50
CA ASN A 456 -7.34 6.40 31.10
C ASN A 456 -8.10 7.72 31.29
N ASN A 457 -7.39 8.81 31.62
CA ASN A 457 -7.98 10.12 31.82
C ASN A 457 -7.86 10.94 30.54
N VAL A 458 -8.78 10.71 29.60
CA VAL A 458 -8.75 11.32 28.27
C VAL A 458 -10.07 12.02 27.97
N ASP A 459 -9.94 13.20 27.34
CA ASP A 459 -11.02 14.02 26.81
C ASP A 459 -10.58 14.72 25.52
N THR A 460 -11.44 15.59 24.97
CA THR A 460 -11.18 16.33 23.72
C THR A 460 -10.01 17.32 23.83
N THR A 461 -9.59 17.70 25.03
CA THR A 461 -8.46 18.63 25.27
C THR A 461 -7.12 17.90 25.39
N SER A 462 -7.16 16.58 25.59
CA SER A 462 -5.99 15.76 25.89
C SER A 462 -4.98 15.76 24.72
N VAL A 463 -3.74 16.17 25.01
CA VAL A 463 -2.64 16.22 24.04
C VAL A 463 -2.43 14.85 23.38
N ASN A 464 -2.46 13.77 24.18
CA ASN A 464 -2.29 12.40 23.68
C ASN A 464 -3.37 11.99 22.67
N LEU A 465 -4.59 12.49 22.79
CA LEU A 465 -5.63 12.26 21.78
C LEU A 465 -5.38 13.10 20.54
N LYS A 466 -5.03 14.39 20.71
CA LYS A 466 -4.81 15.33 19.61
C LYS A 466 -3.68 14.90 18.68
N VAL A 467 -2.58 14.36 19.18
CA VAL A 467 -1.46 13.88 18.35
C VAL A 467 -1.81 12.64 17.53
N HIS A 468 -2.91 11.95 17.84
CA HIS A 468 -3.45 10.84 17.08
C HIS A 468 -4.53 11.27 16.05
N GLN A 469 -4.83 12.56 15.95
CA GLN A 469 -5.54 13.18 14.84
C GLN A 469 -4.51 13.76 13.87
N LYS A 470 -4.51 13.31 12.62
CA LYS A 470 -3.50 13.74 11.63
C LYS A 470 -4.05 14.72 10.59
N HIS A 471 -5.37 14.79 10.46
CA HIS A 471 -5.99 15.81 9.63
C HIS A 471 -5.84 17.20 10.31
N PRO A 472 -5.40 18.23 9.58
CA PRO A 472 -5.04 19.52 10.18
C PRO A 472 -6.20 20.21 10.92
N THR A 473 -7.45 20.04 10.45
CA THR A 473 -8.66 20.60 11.03
C THR A 473 -9.65 19.53 11.50
N GLY A 474 -9.17 18.32 11.82
CA GLY A 474 -10.06 17.17 12.03
C GLY A 474 -11.03 17.32 13.19
N PHE A 475 -10.61 17.88 14.34
CA PHE A 475 -11.51 18.13 15.46
C PHE A 475 -12.50 19.28 15.18
N GLU A 476 -12.06 20.32 14.50
CA GLU A 476 -12.89 21.44 14.07
C GLU A 476 -13.97 20.97 13.09
N ASN A 477 -13.58 20.13 12.13
CA ASN A 477 -14.53 19.54 11.18
C ASN A 477 -15.56 18.66 11.91
N LEU A 478 -15.13 17.81 12.83
CA LEU A 478 -16.04 17.00 13.65
C LEU A 478 -17.03 17.89 14.43
N ALA A 479 -16.54 18.95 15.08
CA ALA A 479 -17.41 19.89 15.81
C ALA A 479 -18.45 20.53 14.91
N ASN A 480 -18.05 20.98 13.69
CA ASN A 480 -18.96 21.54 12.70
C ASN A 480 -20.05 20.54 12.29
N TYR A 481 -19.68 19.29 12.00
CA TYR A 481 -20.65 18.27 11.61
C TYR A 481 -21.57 17.83 12.75
N LEU A 482 -21.10 17.84 14.00
CA LEU A 482 -21.97 17.62 15.16
C LEU A 482 -23.05 18.71 15.24
N ILE A 483 -22.68 19.99 15.10
CA ILE A 483 -23.61 21.11 15.11
C ILE A 483 -24.60 21.02 13.94
N GLN A 484 -24.12 20.78 12.72
CA GLN A 484 -24.98 20.65 11.52
C GLN A 484 -26.04 19.54 11.71
N ASN A 485 -25.68 18.45 12.40
CA ASN A 485 -26.57 17.32 12.66
C ASN A 485 -27.32 17.40 14.01
N LYS A 486 -27.27 18.56 14.70
CA LYS A 486 -27.93 18.82 15.97
C LYS A 486 -27.57 17.82 17.08
N LEU A 487 -26.32 17.37 17.12
CA LEU A 487 -25.77 16.48 18.13
C LEU A 487 -24.93 17.30 19.13
N TYR A 488 -25.34 17.30 20.39
CA TYR A 488 -24.74 18.12 21.44
C TYR A 488 -24.29 17.23 22.61
N PRO A 489 -23.14 16.51 22.48
CA PRO A 489 -22.66 15.61 23.52
C PRO A 489 -22.28 16.37 24.81
N LYS A 490 -22.64 15.81 25.96
CA LYS A 490 -22.41 16.42 27.29
C LYS A 490 -21.12 15.94 27.96
N ASN A 491 -20.55 14.85 27.50
CA ASN A 491 -19.33 14.26 28.02
C ASN A 491 -18.54 13.54 26.92
N PHE A 492 -17.34 13.08 27.23
CA PHE A 492 -16.45 12.48 26.24
C PHE A 492 -16.98 11.18 25.63
N ASN A 493 -17.67 10.33 26.41
CA ASN A 493 -18.26 9.10 25.86
C ASN A 493 -19.39 9.43 24.86
N GLU A 494 -20.25 10.40 25.20
CA GLU A 494 -21.26 10.89 24.26
C GLU A 494 -20.62 11.52 23.03
N TYR A 495 -19.48 12.22 23.18
CA TYR A 495 -18.75 12.80 22.04
C TYR A 495 -18.25 11.71 21.07
N ILE A 496 -17.68 10.62 21.58
CA ILE A 496 -17.28 9.46 20.77
C ILE A 496 -18.47 8.91 19.98
N LEU A 497 -19.59 8.64 20.67
CA LEU A 497 -20.79 8.10 20.05
C LEU A 497 -21.39 9.05 19.02
N ALA A 498 -21.40 10.34 19.30
CA ALA A 498 -21.91 11.37 18.37
C ALA A 498 -21.05 11.46 17.10
N THR A 499 -19.72 11.38 17.20
CA THR A 499 -18.85 11.36 16.01
C THR A 499 -19.07 10.10 15.17
N GLN A 500 -19.26 8.93 15.81
CA GLN A 500 -19.59 7.69 15.10
C GLN A 500 -20.98 7.72 14.48
N GLU A 501 -21.94 8.43 15.08
CA GLU A 501 -23.27 8.68 14.52
C GLU A 501 -23.15 9.48 13.23
N VAL A 502 -22.43 10.62 13.24
CA VAL A 502 -22.21 11.45 12.07
C VAL A 502 -21.54 10.66 10.95
N GLN A 503 -20.51 9.85 11.25
CA GLN A 503 -19.89 8.97 10.25
C GLN A 503 -20.92 7.98 9.67
N SER A 504 -21.74 7.40 10.52
CA SER A 504 -22.80 6.44 10.13
C SER A 504 -23.83 7.10 9.22
N ILE A 505 -24.34 8.29 9.57
CA ILE A 505 -25.31 9.06 8.77
C ILE A 505 -24.70 9.40 7.40
N THR A 506 -23.44 9.85 7.38
CA THR A 506 -22.72 10.20 6.15
C THR A 506 -22.65 9.02 5.19
N LEU A 507 -22.18 7.86 5.67
CA LEU A 507 -22.07 6.66 4.82
C LEU A 507 -23.45 6.12 4.43
N GLN A 508 -24.46 6.21 5.32
CA GLN A 508 -25.83 5.83 4.99
C GLN A 508 -26.38 6.67 3.84
N THR A 509 -26.27 8.01 3.93
CA THR A 509 -26.77 8.93 2.92
C THR A 509 -26.10 8.69 1.57
N ALA A 510 -24.77 8.65 1.55
CA ALA A 510 -24.02 8.47 0.31
C ALA A 510 -24.30 7.09 -0.33
N ILE A 511 -24.15 6.01 0.42
CA ILE A 511 -24.30 4.63 -0.11
C ILE A 511 -25.73 4.41 -0.61
N SER A 512 -26.74 4.80 0.16
CA SER A 512 -28.14 4.63 -0.25
C SER A 512 -28.43 5.37 -1.56
N THR A 513 -27.97 6.61 -1.68
CA THR A 513 -28.14 7.40 -2.89
C THR A 513 -27.42 6.77 -4.09
N HIS A 514 -26.16 6.35 -3.92
CA HIS A 514 -25.41 5.71 -5.00
C HIS A 514 -26.08 4.42 -5.48
N ILE A 515 -26.59 3.58 -4.57
CA ILE A 515 -27.31 2.35 -4.91
C ILE A 515 -28.59 2.67 -5.68
N GLN A 516 -29.36 3.65 -5.23
CA GLN A 516 -30.63 4.06 -5.88
C GLN A 516 -30.40 4.71 -7.25
N SER A 517 -29.21 5.22 -7.52
CA SER A 517 -28.87 5.91 -8.78
C SER A 517 -28.37 4.97 -9.88
N GLN A 518 -28.50 3.66 -9.70
CA GLN A 518 -28.24 2.70 -10.78
C GLN A 518 -29.25 2.88 -11.93
N PRO A 519 -28.83 2.71 -13.18
CA PRO A 519 -27.48 2.31 -13.65
C PRO A 519 -26.53 3.49 -13.91
N THR A 520 -26.90 4.72 -13.58
CA THR A 520 -26.06 5.90 -13.82
C THR A 520 -24.79 5.85 -12.96
N CYS A 521 -24.95 5.61 -11.66
CA CYS A 521 -23.87 5.36 -10.72
C CYS A 521 -23.70 3.85 -10.54
N MET A 522 -22.51 3.32 -10.82
CA MET A 522 -22.29 1.88 -10.80
C MET A 522 -21.24 1.43 -9.76
N GLY A 523 -20.94 2.28 -8.79
CA GLY A 523 -20.08 1.89 -7.68
C GLY A 523 -19.88 2.96 -6.64
N THR A 524 -19.60 2.51 -5.42
CA THR A 524 -19.35 3.34 -4.25
C THR A 524 -18.26 2.70 -3.40
N MET A 525 -17.18 3.43 -3.14
CA MET A 525 -16.03 2.97 -2.35
C MET A 525 -15.67 4.05 -1.32
N PHE A 526 -16.06 3.85 -0.08
CA PHE A 526 -15.78 4.84 0.96
C PHE A 526 -14.31 4.84 1.40
N TRP A 527 -13.81 5.97 1.80
CA TRP A 527 -12.55 6.17 2.50
C TRP A 527 -12.82 6.18 4.01
N GLN A 528 -12.29 5.25 4.85
CA GLN A 528 -11.48 4.09 4.51
C GLN A 528 -11.93 2.87 5.34
N PHE A 529 -11.51 1.67 4.99
CA PHE A 529 -11.96 0.46 5.68
C PHE A 529 -11.29 0.27 7.05
N ASN A 530 -9.96 0.37 7.09
CA ASN A 530 -9.12 0.03 8.25
C ASN A 530 -8.08 1.12 8.55
N ASP A 531 -7.38 0.99 9.68
CA ASP A 531 -6.30 1.87 10.12
C ASP A 531 -4.93 1.20 10.09
N CYS A 532 -3.87 2.01 9.89
CA CYS A 532 -2.47 1.59 10.00
C CYS A 532 -1.85 1.82 11.39
N TRP A 533 -2.50 2.57 12.26
CA TRP A 533 -2.14 2.85 13.64
C TRP A 533 -3.36 3.33 14.41
N PRO A 534 -3.33 3.39 15.78
CA PRO A 534 -4.47 3.91 16.55
C PRO A 534 -4.69 5.40 16.25
N ALA A 535 -5.81 5.77 15.65
CA ALA A 535 -6.07 7.13 15.19
C ALA A 535 -7.54 7.56 15.31
N VAL A 536 -7.74 8.87 15.28
CA VAL A 536 -9.01 9.49 14.88
C VAL A 536 -8.98 9.56 13.35
N SER A 537 -9.84 8.83 12.67
CA SER A 537 -9.74 8.61 11.22
C SER A 537 -11.08 8.31 10.56
N TRP A 538 -11.07 8.12 9.26
CA TRP A 538 -12.24 7.72 8.45
C TRP A 538 -12.54 6.20 8.52
N SER A 539 -11.70 5.40 9.18
CA SER A 539 -11.88 3.94 9.22
C SER A 539 -13.23 3.54 9.80
N VAL A 540 -13.81 2.45 9.32
CA VAL A 540 -14.99 1.83 9.93
C VAL A 540 -14.63 0.70 10.88
N ILE A 541 -13.38 0.24 10.83
CA ILE A 541 -12.76 -0.68 11.78
C ILE A 541 -11.46 -0.04 12.27
N ASP A 542 -11.31 0.12 13.57
CA ASP A 542 -10.11 0.73 14.15
C ASP A 542 -8.87 -0.18 14.08
N PHE A 543 -7.72 0.35 14.46
CA PHE A 543 -6.43 -0.35 14.38
C PHE A 543 -6.42 -1.71 15.11
N TYR A 544 -7.16 -1.85 16.20
CA TYR A 544 -7.24 -3.08 16.99
C TYR A 544 -8.32 -4.05 16.50
N GLY A 545 -9.08 -3.68 15.47
CA GLY A 545 -10.12 -4.51 14.87
C GLY A 545 -11.51 -4.30 15.44
N ASN A 546 -11.72 -3.26 16.27
CA ASN A 546 -13.03 -2.93 16.80
C ASN A 546 -13.87 -2.22 15.74
N LYS A 547 -15.08 -2.72 15.51
CA LYS A 547 -16.03 -2.17 14.55
C LYS A 547 -16.69 -0.91 15.14
N LYS A 548 -16.63 0.20 14.38
CA LYS A 548 -17.35 1.43 14.71
C LYS A 548 -18.81 1.35 14.22
N LYS A 549 -19.66 2.28 14.64
CA LYS A 549 -21.09 2.29 14.24
C LYS A 549 -21.29 2.22 12.73
N ALA A 550 -20.49 2.95 11.97
CA ALA A 550 -20.56 3.00 10.52
C ALA A 550 -20.32 1.62 9.84
N PHE A 551 -19.55 0.71 10.45
CA PHE A 551 -19.41 -0.66 9.94
C PHE A 551 -20.75 -1.38 9.82
N TYR A 552 -21.58 -1.28 10.84
CA TYR A 552 -22.91 -1.94 10.85
C TYR A 552 -23.87 -1.29 9.88
N THR A 553 -23.75 0.01 9.66
CA THR A 553 -24.51 0.75 8.64
C THR A 553 -24.13 0.28 7.24
N VAL A 554 -22.83 0.19 6.92
CA VAL A 554 -22.33 -0.35 5.66
C VAL A 554 -22.81 -1.80 5.46
N LYS A 555 -22.64 -2.65 6.51
CA LYS A 555 -23.12 -4.05 6.47
C LYS A 555 -24.60 -4.15 6.11
N LYS A 556 -25.44 -3.33 6.73
CA LYS A 556 -26.87 -3.32 6.45
C LYS A 556 -27.16 -2.96 4.98
N LEU A 557 -26.50 -1.92 4.46
CA LEU A 557 -26.76 -1.40 3.11
C LEU A 557 -26.18 -2.31 2.00
N TYR A 558 -25.02 -2.88 2.22
CA TYR A 558 -24.38 -3.71 1.21
C TYR A 558 -24.95 -5.14 1.12
N ASN A 559 -25.64 -5.61 2.14
CA ASN A 559 -26.29 -6.93 2.15
C ASN A 559 -27.78 -6.88 1.77
N GLN A 560 -28.30 -5.69 1.45
CA GLN A 560 -29.60 -5.53 0.79
C GLN A 560 -29.44 -5.76 -0.71
#